data_e1bacde072d78abfd1c3a150deb3510c
#
_entry.id   e1bacde072d78abfd1c3a150deb3510c
#
_cell.length_a   1.000
_cell.length_b   1.000
_cell.length_c   1.000
_cell.angle_alpha   90.00
_cell.angle_beta   90.00
_cell.angle_gamma   90.00
#
_symmetry.space_group_name_H-M   'P 1'
#
loop_
_entity.id
_entity.type
_entity.pdbx_description
1 polymer ?
#
loop_
_entity_poly.entity_id
_entity_poly.type
_entity_poly.pdbx_seq_one_letter_code
_entity_poly.pdbx_strand_id
1 'polypeptide(L)'
;MNRTLVSTVMSKTTMAAAFVFALCALAPAVQATDVRIVNYVSYIYSGASAVLTADGVKNADSVQSDALRLELWAFTSPYEAGMSGVRLAMYQLPRLNAGAGLAEIDSGPVPFTLPPRGVWYLSMLLTEFTAGSGVNDGYVVRDWLNFATPEYIGVAAPAEKMLAVEFYHSGYDHYFVAATASDISDLDSGVHAGWARTGYEFQVWNGPGGFTQPVCRYYIPPGYGDSHFFSAMPDECAIALVKFPWLIKETDAAFYVGLPDQVTGACSSSEVPVYRLWNGRSDSNHRYTTSTAAKAQMIAAGYVAEGYGPDQVGMCAPR
;
A
#
# COMPACT_ATOMS: atom_id res chain seq x y z
N MET A 1 5.23 9.51 -16.01
CA MET A 1 4.12 8.83 -15.31
C MET A 1 3.70 9.75 -14.18
N ASN A 2 2.51 10.33 -14.27
CA ASN A 2 1.97 11.20 -13.22
C ASN A 2 1.37 10.30 -12.14
N ARG A 3 1.96 10.29 -10.95
CA ARG A 3 1.31 9.74 -9.76
C ARG A 3 0.77 10.89 -8.94
N THR A 4 -0.55 10.94 -8.80
CA THR A 4 -1.24 11.80 -7.85
C THR A 4 -1.50 10.97 -6.61
N LEU A 5 -0.79 11.24 -5.51
CA LEU A 5 -1.02 10.58 -4.24
C LEU A 5 -1.61 11.61 -3.28
N VAL A 6 -2.82 11.35 -2.81
CA VAL A 6 -3.46 12.11 -1.73
C VAL A 6 -3.23 11.36 -0.43
N SER A 7 -2.43 11.90 0.48
CA SER A 7 -2.18 11.30 1.79
C SER A 7 -2.99 12.00 2.87
N THR A 8 -3.73 11.23 3.68
CA THR A 8 -4.59 11.73 4.77
C THR A 8 -3.85 11.66 6.11
N VAL A 9 -3.92 12.73 6.89
CA VAL A 9 -3.17 12.93 8.15
C VAL A 9 -4.01 12.62 9.39
N MET A 10 -3.37 12.13 10.45
CA MET A 10 -3.97 11.94 11.77
C MET A 10 -4.09 13.28 12.57
N SER A 11 -5.18 13.41 13.32
CA SER A 11 -5.48 14.55 14.19
C SER A 11 -4.65 14.55 15.49
N LYS A 12 -4.25 15.74 15.97
CA LYS A 12 -3.52 15.92 17.23
C LYS A 12 -4.43 15.76 18.47
N THR A 13 -4.01 14.90 19.40
CA THR A 13 -4.56 14.87 20.77
C THR A 13 -3.59 15.61 21.71
N THR A 14 -4.07 16.61 22.45
CA THR A 14 -3.27 17.47 23.32
C THR A 14 -2.93 16.75 24.64
N MET A 15 -1.64 16.53 24.93
CA MET A 15 -1.14 16.15 26.25
C MET A 15 -0.52 17.38 26.93
N ALA A 16 -1.01 17.73 28.11
CA ALA A 16 -0.43 18.76 28.97
C ALA A 16 0.69 18.15 29.83
N ALA A 17 1.90 18.71 29.75
CA ALA A 17 3.02 18.37 30.62
C ALA A 17 3.29 19.49 31.65
N ALA A 18 3.47 19.11 32.93
CA ALA A 18 3.81 20.00 34.03
C ALA A 18 5.32 20.24 34.11
N PHE A 19 5.75 21.48 34.27
CA PHE A 19 7.16 21.85 34.40
C PHE A 19 7.52 22.16 35.86
N VAL A 20 8.68 21.62 36.26
CA VAL A 20 9.38 21.96 37.51
C VAL A 20 10.50 22.96 37.19
N PHE A 21 10.55 24.11 37.89
CA PHE A 21 11.54 25.15 37.68
C PHE A 21 12.85 24.90 38.48
N ALA A 22 13.99 24.99 37.78
CA ALA A 22 15.29 25.24 38.38
C ALA A 22 15.87 26.54 37.79
N LEU A 23 16.19 27.53 38.64
CA LEU A 23 16.80 28.78 38.22
C LEU A 23 18.28 28.59 37.88
N CYS A 24 18.69 28.98 36.70
CA CYS A 24 20.09 29.27 36.35
C CYS A 24 20.18 30.48 35.42
N ALA A 25 21.24 31.27 35.57
CA ALA A 25 21.41 32.64 35.09
C ALA A 25 21.16 32.89 33.60
N LEU A 26 20.55 34.02 33.30
CA LEU A 26 20.00 34.51 32.04
C LEU A 26 21.10 34.95 31.05
N ALA A 27 21.30 34.13 29.98
CA ALA A 27 21.49 34.71 28.65
C ALA A 27 20.09 35.10 28.12
N PRO A 28 19.89 36.13 27.27
CA PRO A 28 18.59 36.40 26.68
C PRO A 28 18.20 35.18 25.85
N ALA A 29 17.27 34.39 26.38
CA ALA A 29 16.65 33.30 25.64
C ALA A 29 15.91 33.98 24.48
N VAL A 30 16.31 33.70 23.26
CA VAL A 30 15.47 33.93 22.08
C VAL A 30 14.19 33.16 22.39
N GLN A 31 13.15 33.87 22.70
CA GLN A 31 11.86 33.29 23.10
C GLN A 31 11.32 32.57 21.87
N ALA A 32 11.25 31.25 21.94
CA ALA A 32 10.69 30.45 20.87
C ALA A 32 9.22 30.86 20.73
N THR A 33 8.85 31.45 19.58
CA THR A 33 7.45 31.82 19.30
C THR A 33 6.60 30.53 19.19
N ASP A 34 5.37 30.62 19.72
CA ASP A 34 4.38 29.54 19.66
C ASP A 34 3.62 29.60 18.31
N VAL A 35 4.34 29.27 17.20
CA VAL A 35 3.71 29.15 15.88
C VAL A 35 3.37 27.70 15.61
N ARG A 36 2.17 27.45 15.10
CA ARG A 36 1.63 26.09 14.92
C ARG A 36 0.93 25.93 13.59
N ILE A 37 1.01 24.72 13.03
CA ILE A 37 0.16 24.26 11.93
C ILE A 37 -1.25 24.01 12.50
N VAL A 38 -2.27 24.46 11.78
CA VAL A 38 -3.69 24.26 12.12
C VAL A 38 -4.26 23.15 11.24
N ASN A 39 -4.89 22.16 11.87
CA ASN A 39 -5.58 21.02 11.25
C ASN A 39 -4.72 20.20 10.29
N TYR A 40 -4.97 20.26 8.95
CA TYR A 40 -4.42 19.36 7.95
C TYR A 40 -3.35 20.03 7.10
N VAL A 41 -2.43 19.19 6.61
CA VAL A 41 -1.47 19.53 5.55
C VAL A 41 -1.55 18.49 4.45
N SER A 42 -1.23 18.88 3.23
CA SER A 42 -1.07 17.94 2.13
C SER A 42 0.04 18.40 1.16
N TYR A 43 0.45 17.51 0.31
CA TYR A 43 1.36 17.80 -0.78
C TYR A 43 0.98 17.00 -2.03
N ILE A 44 1.31 17.57 -3.19
CA ILE A 44 1.27 16.88 -4.49
C ILE A 44 2.58 17.20 -5.19
N TYR A 45 3.22 16.22 -5.82
CA TYR A 45 4.40 16.49 -6.64
C TYR A 45 4.31 15.89 -8.04
N SER A 46 4.95 16.55 -9.01
CA SER A 46 5.08 16.08 -10.39
C SER A 46 6.40 16.57 -10.97
N GLY A 47 7.27 15.64 -11.36
CA GLY A 47 8.61 15.98 -11.85
C GLY A 47 9.44 16.71 -10.80
N ALA A 48 9.91 17.91 -11.13
CA ALA A 48 10.72 18.78 -10.26
C ALA A 48 9.90 19.86 -9.54
N SER A 49 8.59 19.68 -9.41
CA SER A 49 7.68 20.65 -8.78
C SER A 49 6.78 19.98 -7.77
N ALA A 50 6.47 20.67 -6.68
CA ALA A 50 5.45 20.25 -5.69
C ALA A 50 4.53 21.43 -5.37
N VAL A 51 3.31 21.12 -4.90
CA VAL A 51 2.40 22.06 -4.26
C VAL A 51 2.25 21.62 -2.82
N LEU A 52 2.47 22.53 -1.87
CA LEU A 52 2.32 22.33 -0.43
C LEU A 52 1.09 23.06 0.03
N THR A 53 0.20 22.41 0.77
CA THR A 53 -1.00 23.04 1.32
C THR A 53 -1.10 22.83 2.82
N ALA A 54 -1.75 23.78 3.50
CA ALA A 54 -2.14 23.64 4.90
C ALA A 54 -3.46 24.38 5.12
N ASP A 55 -4.32 23.86 6.01
CA ASP A 55 -5.54 24.58 6.43
C ASP A 55 -5.21 25.91 7.08
N GLY A 56 -4.06 26.01 7.73
CA GLY A 56 -3.56 27.26 8.23
C GLY A 56 -2.30 27.14 9.08
N VAL A 57 -1.77 28.29 9.44
CA VAL A 57 -0.69 28.50 10.41
C VAL A 57 -1.11 29.60 11.36
N LYS A 58 -0.88 29.42 12.65
CA LYS A 58 -1.25 30.42 13.70
C LYS A 58 -0.04 30.77 14.56
N ASN A 59 0.16 32.05 14.79
CA ASN A 59 1.02 32.54 15.85
C ASN A 59 0.16 32.71 17.13
N ALA A 60 0.35 31.82 18.09
CA ALA A 60 -0.37 31.87 19.37
C ALA A 60 0.36 32.71 20.43
N ASP A 61 1.52 33.30 20.10
CA ASP A 61 2.32 34.12 20.99
C ASP A 61 1.83 35.57 21.06
N SER A 62 2.30 36.30 22.08
CA SER A 62 2.08 37.74 22.29
C SER A 62 3.02 38.63 21.49
N VAL A 63 3.97 38.08 20.75
CA VAL A 63 4.95 38.78 19.91
C VAL A 63 4.82 38.37 18.45
N GLN A 64 5.30 39.22 17.53
CA GLN A 64 5.35 38.92 16.12
C GLN A 64 6.38 37.80 15.88
N SER A 65 6.04 36.82 15.00
CA SER A 65 7.00 35.83 14.56
C SER A 65 8.10 36.42 13.69
N ASP A 66 9.22 35.73 13.59
CA ASP A 66 10.16 35.92 12.48
C ASP A 66 9.66 35.31 11.17
N ALA A 67 10.49 35.30 10.14
CA ALA A 67 10.12 34.73 8.86
C ALA A 67 9.84 33.24 9.00
N LEU A 68 8.72 32.78 8.44
CA LEU A 68 8.24 31.41 8.54
C LEU A 68 8.40 30.67 7.20
N ARG A 69 8.57 29.35 7.25
CA ARG A 69 8.52 28.46 6.09
C ARG A 69 7.63 27.26 6.36
N LEU A 70 6.93 26.82 5.35
CA LEU A 70 6.35 25.49 5.28
C LEU A 70 7.29 24.62 4.43
N GLU A 71 7.80 23.54 5.00
CA GLU A 71 8.83 22.74 4.37
C GLU A 71 8.41 21.25 4.33
N LEU A 72 8.52 20.60 3.17
CA LEU A 72 8.35 19.16 3.04
C LEU A 72 9.71 18.47 3.17
N TRP A 73 9.81 17.52 4.09
CA TRP A 73 11.02 16.78 4.39
C TRP A 73 10.81 15.28 4.34
N ALA A 74 11.88 14.54 4.02
CA ALA A 74 11.95 13.08 4.04
C ALA A 74 12.92 12.62 5.14
N PHE A 75 12.48 11.63 5.94
CA PHE A 75 13.22 11.01 7.02
C PHE A 75 13.21 9.49 6.91
N THR A 76 14.13 8.79 7.58
CA THR A 76 14.18 7.32 7.60
C THR A 76 13.17 6.67 8.56
N SER A 77 12.52 7.47 9.39
CA SER A 77 11.38 7.13 10.27
C SER A 77 10.49 8.38 10.42
N PRO A 78 9.28 8.29 10.97
CA PRO A 78 8.47 9.47 11.28
C PRO A 78 9.28 10.51 12.05
N TYR A 79 9.15 11.78 11.67
CA TYR A 79 9.96 12.85 12.25
C TYR A 79 9.70 13.02 13.75
N GLU A 80 10.78 13.13 14.50
CA GLU A 80 10.85 13.59 15.88
C GLU A 80 11.85 14.74 15.98
N ALA A 81 11.67 15.63 16.97
CA ALA A 81 12.51 16.81 17.12
C ALA A 81 14.01 16.47 17.18
N GLY A 82 14.79 17.17 16.37
CA GLY A 82 16.24 16.99 16.28
C GLY A 82 16.73 15.96 15.25
N MET A 83 15.83 15.30 14.55
CA MET A 83 16.21 14.39 13.46
C MET A 83 16.78 15.12 12.26
N SER A 84 17.75 14.50 11.59
CA SER A 84 18.28 14.93 10.29
C SER A 84 17.53 14.24 9.16
N GLY A 85 17.24 14.97 8.09
CA GLY A 85 16.51 14.48 6.93
C GLY A 85 16.93 15.18 5.63
N VAL A 86 16.16 14.95 4.58
CA VAL A 86 16.33 15.57 3.28
C VAL A 86 15.17 16.52 3.01
N ARG A 87 15.45 17.82 2.83
CA ARG A 87 14.44 18.79 2.42
C ARG A 87 14.09 18.60 0.96
N LEU A 88 12.79 18.37 0.67
CA LEU A 88 12.28 18.09 -0.67
C LEU A 88 11.73 19.33 -1.35
N ALA A 89 11.01 20.17 -0.59
CA ALA A 89 10.40 21.42 -1.06
C ALA A 89 10.26 22.41 0.09
N MET A 90 10.15 23.69 -0.24
CA MET A 90 9.85 24.73 0.74
C MET A 90 8.99 25.84 0.14
N TYR A 91 8.17 26.45 0.99
CA TYR A 91 7.37 27.61 0.68
C TYR A 91 7.56 28.69 1.75
N GLN A 92 7.92 29.91 1.34
CA GLN A 92 8.12 31.04 2.24
C GLN A 92 6.77 31.62 2.70
N LEU A 93 6.57 31.72 3.99
CA LEU A 93 5.41 32.36 4.61
C LEU A 93 5.78 33.76 5.15
N PRO A 94 4.81 34.68 5.24
CA PRO A 94 5.03 35.97 5.87
C PRO A 94 5.23 35.82 7.38
N ARG A 95 5.76 36.89 8.01
CA ARG A 95 5.73 37.04 9.48
C ARG A 95 4.29 37.20 9.95
N LEU A 96 3.96 36.62 11.08
CA LEU A 96 2.64 36.68 11.67
C LEU A 96 2.67 37.58 12.92
N ASN A 97 1.79 38.58 12.96
CA ASN A 97 1.60 39.38 14.16
C ASN A 97 1.15 38.51 15.35
N ALA A 98 1.29 39.03 16.56
CA ALA A 98 0.81 38.39 17.78
C ALA A 98 -0.67 37.96 17.64
N GLY A 99 -0.98 36.72 17.91
CA GLY A 99 -2.32 36.14 17.80
C GLY A 99 -2.88 35.99 16.39
N ALA A 100 -2.15 36.40 15.34
CA ALA A 100 -2.61 36.32 13.96
C ALA A 100 -2.38 34.91 13.37
N GLY A 101 -3.07 34.62 12.26
CA GLY A 101 -2.90 33.39 11.48
C GLY A 101 -3.08 33.61 9.98
N LEU A 102 -2.68 32.63 9.23
CA LEU A 102 -3.00 32.45 7.82
C LEU A 102 -3.94 31.26 7.70
N ALA A 103 -4.91 31.34 6.81
CA ALA A 103 -5.81 30.25 6.45
C ALA A 103 -5.62 29.89 4.98
N GLU A 104 -6.00 28.65 4.61
CA GLU A 104 -6.03 28.18 3.24
C GLU A 104 -4.70 28.41 2.49
N ILE A 105 -3.60 27.93 3.08
CA ILE A 105 -2.27 28.05 2.50
C ILE A 105 -2.17 27.11 1.31
N ASP A 106 -1.88 27.68 0.14
CA ASP A 106 -1.51 26.98 -1.07
C ASP A 106 -0.22 27.63 -1.60
N SER A 107 0.84 26.84 -1.70
CA SER A 107 2.13 27.34 -2.16
C SER A 107 2.16 27.68 -3.66
N GLY A 108 1.17 27.18 -4.44
CA GLY A 108 1.39 27.00 -5.86
C GLY A 108 2.58 26.09 -6.15
N PRO A 109 3.00 25.95 -7.41
CA PRO A 109 4.16 25.13 -7.76
C PRO A 109 5.48 25.71 -7.20
N VAL A 110 6.15 24.93 -6.34
CA VAL A 110 7.49 25.23 -5.80
C VAL A 110 8.51 24.19 -6.24
N PRO A 111 9.82 24.53 -6.29
CA PRO A 111 10.86 23.54 -6.60
C PRO A 111 10.83 22.33 -5.69
N PHE A 112 10.95 21.15 -6.28
CA PHE A 112 10.91 19.87 -5.58
C PHE A 112 12.06 18.97 -6.04
N THR A 113 12.70 18.29 -5.09
CA THR A 113 13.75 17.32 -5.36
C THR A 113 13.42 16.02 -4.65
N LEU A 114 13.36 14.91 -5.39
CA LEU A 114 13.17 13.58 -4.80
C LEU A 114 14.35 13.22 -3.87
N PRO A 115 14.10 12.52 -2.76
CA PRO A 115 15.17 11.97 -1.95
C PRO A 115 15.86 10.82 -2.69
N PRO A 116 17.02 10.33 -2.23
CA PRO A 116 17.66 9.13 -2.77
C PRO A 116 16.72 7.91 -2.76
N ARG A 117 17.07 6.89 -3.57
CA ARG A 117 16.34 5.63 -3.59
C ARG A 117 16.24 5.03 -2.18
N GLY A 118 15.04 4.69 -1.76
CA GLY A 118 14.79 4.13 -0.42
C GLY A 118 13.34 4.24 0.02
N VAL A 119 13.11 3.93 1.30
CA VAL A 119 11.81 4.10 1.98
C VAL A 119 11.91 5.35 2.85
N TRP A 120 10.98 6.28 2.68
CA TRP A 120 11.01 7.59 3.31
C TRP A 120 9.70 7.94 3.98
N TYR A 121 9.78 8.42 5.22
CA TYR A 121 8.65 9.00 5.94
C TYR A 121 8.65 10.51 5.72
N LEU A 122 7.58 11.03 5.12
CA LEU A 122 7.49 12.44 4.84
C LEU A 122 6.83 13.18 6.01
N SER A 123 7.26 14.43 6.20
CA SER A 123 6.72 15.32 7.22
C SER A 123 6.64 16.73 6.68
N MET A 124 5.55 17.44 7.02
CA MET A 124 5.43 18.86 6.81
C MET A 124 5.93 19.57 8.05
N LEU A 125 6.98 20.37 7.93
CA LEU A 125 7.55 21.15 9.01
C LEU A 125 7.17 22.62 8.87
N LEU A 126 6.77 23.25 9.95
CA LEU A 126 6.70 24.70 10.10
C LEU A 126 7.98 25.16 10.77
N THR A 127 8.76 25.98 10.07
CA THR A 127 10.05 26.48 10.55
C THR A 127 10.03 27.99 10.67
N GLU A 128 10.78 28.54 11.62
CA GLU A 128 10.92 29.96 11.87
C GLU A 128 12.40 30.36 11.86
N PHE A 129 12.71 31.48 11.21
CA PHE A 129 14.06 32.01 11.22
C PHE A 129 14.51 32.38 12.63
N THR A 130 15.69 31.92 13.03
CA THR A 130 16.27 32.20 14.33
C THR A 130 17.72 32.63 14.13
N ALA A 131 18.00 33.90 14.38
CA ALA A 131 19.34 34.47 14.21
C ALA A 131 20.37 33.69 15.06
N GLY A 132 21.50 33.32 14.45
CA GLY A 132 22.54 32.56 15.12
C GLY A 132 22.30 31.04 15.16
N SER A 133 21.19 30.53 14.67
CA SER A 133 20.99 29.09 14.44
C SER A 133 21.90 28.64 13.30
N GLY A 134 22.76 27.68 13.54
CA GLY A 134 23.63 27.08 12.53
C GLY A 134 22.98 25.98 11.69
N VAL A 135 21.68 25.73 11.82
CA VAL A 135 20.94 24.65 11.17
C VAL A 135 19.95 25.17 10.15
N ASN A 136 19.69 24.44 9.09
CA ASN A 136 18.65 24.65 8.10
C ASN A 136 18.54 26.12 7.63
N ASP A 137 19.65 26.71 7.18
CA ASP A 137 19.73 28.11 6.74
C ASP A 137 19.25 29.15 7.80
N GLY A 138 19.38 28.82 9.09
CA GLY A 138 18.90 29.64 10.19
C GLY A 138 17.45 29.38 10.60
N TYR A 139 16.77 28.41 10.01
CA TYR A 139 15.38 28.09 10.34
C TYR A 139 15.28 26.93 11.33
N VAL A 140 14.54 27.11 12.40
CA VAL A 140 14.31 26.14 13.48
C VAL A 140 12.88 25.63 13.39
N VAL A 141 12.70 24.32 13.53
CA VAL A 141 11.37 23.68 13.52
C VAL A 141 10.58 24.13 14.75
N ARG A 142 9.36 24.61 14.52
CA ARG A 142 8.41 25.01 15.57
C ARG A 142 7.27 24.02 15.71
N ASP A 143 6.79 23.48 14.59
CA ASP A 143 5.72 22.50 14.59
C ASP A 143 5.86 21.56 13.38
N TRP A 144 5.21 20.39 13.42
CA TRP A 144 5.24 19.42 12.31
C TRP A 144 4.04 18.51 12.32
N LEU A 145 3.76 17.95 11.15
CA LEU A 145 2.82 16.86 10.95
C LEU A 145 3.47 15.76 10.09
N ASN A 146 3.45 14.52 10.59
CA ASN A 146 3.92 13.36 9.88
C ASN A 146 2.81 12.82 8.98
N PHE A 147 3.16 12.44 7.75
CA PHE A 147 2.26 11.67 6.87
C PHE A 147 2.25 10.22 7.32
N ALA A 148 1.06 9.59 7.28
CA ALA A 148 0.84 8.27 7.87
C ALA A 148 1.54 7.12 7.13
N THR A 149 1.70 7.26 5.81
CA THR A 149 2.27 6.22 4.95
C THR A 149 3.66 6.62 4.44
N PRO A 150 4.64 5.69 4.44
CA PRO A 150 5.93 5.97 3.83
C PRO A 150 5.85 6.02 2.30
N GLU A 151 6.79 6.76 1.69
CA GLU A 151 7.01 6.81 0.25
C GLU A 151 8.12 5.83 -0.16
N TYR A 152 7.88 5.08 -1.23
CA TYR A 152 8.81 4.10 -1.79
C TYR A 152 9.47 4.68 -3.05
N ILE A 153 10.62 5.31 -2.90
CA ILE A 153 11.34 5.99 -3.99
C ILE A 153 12.30 5.03 -4.69
N GLY A 154 11.94 4.60 -5.89
CA GLY A 154 12.74 3.66 -6.69
C GLY A 154 12.89 2.26 -6.08
N VAL A 155 12.17 1.95 -5.01
CA VAL A 155 12.05 0.62 -4.40
C VAL A 155 10.59 0.14 -4.49
N ALA A 156 10.38 -1.17 -4.50
CA ALA A 156 9.02 -1.72 -4.47
C ALA A 156 8.41 -1.52 -3.07
N ALA A 157 7.14 -1.13 -3.02
CA ALA A 157 6.36 -1.20 -1.79
C ALA A 157 6.25 -2.68 -1.34
N PRO A 158 6.14 -2.95 -0.03
CA PRO A 158 5.85 -4.29 0.44
C PRO A 158 4.56 -4.82 -0.18
N ALA A 159 4.54 -6.10 -0.47
CA ALA A 159 3.32 -6.76 -0.89
C ALA A 159 2.29 -6.73 0.25
N GLU A 160 1.05 -6.39 -0.08
CA GLU A 160 -0.07 -6.36 0.85
C GLU A 160 -0.96 -7.57 0.62
N LYS A 161 -1.62 -8.03 1.68
CA LYS A 161 -2.63 -9.09 1.56
C LYS A 161 -3.91 -8.54 0.96
N MET A 162 -4.51 -9.30 0.07
CA MET A 162 -5.84 -9.06 -0.48
C MET A 162 -6.64 -10.37 -0.52
N LEU A 163 -7.96 -10.28 -0.64
CA LEU A 163 -8.81 -11.46 -0.72
C LEU A 163 -8.92 -11.96 -2.16
N ALA A 164 -8.73 -13.26 -2.34
CA ALA A 164 -9.14 -14.01 -3.50
C ALA A 164 -10.53 -14.62 -3.20
N VAL A 165 -11.55 -14.17 -3.89
CA VAL A 165 -12.97 -14.50 -3.68
C VAL A 165 -13.41 -15.55 -4.67
N GLU A 166 -14.02 -16.64 -4.20
CA GLU A 166 -14.56 -17.70 -5.05
C GLU A 166 -15.96 -17.36 -5.54
N PHE A 167 -16.17 -17.49 -6.84
CA PHE A 167 -17.46 -17.42 -7.52
C PHE A 167 -17.80 -18.77 -8.17
N TYR A 168 -19.09 -19.05 -8.31
CA TYR A 168 -19.63 -20.23 -8.95
C TYR A 168 -20.71 -19.86 -9.95
N HIS A 169 -20.66 -20.46 -11.13
CA HIS A 169 -21.68 -20.33 -12.19
C HIS A 169 -22.48 -21.63 -12.30
N SER A 170 -23.73 -21.62 -11.83
CA SER A 170 -24.57 -22.83 -11.76
C SER A 170 -24.94 -23.41 -13.14
N GLY A 171 -25.04 -22.58 -14.18
CA GLY A 171 -25.34 -23.02 -15.53
C GLY A 171 -24.21 -23.76 -16.24
N TYR A 172 -22.95 -23.46 -15.87
CA TYR A 172 -21.75 -24.13 -16.39
C TYR A 172 -21.20 -25.18 -15.42
N ASP A 173 -21.63 -25.15 -14.15
CA ASP A 173 -21.00 -25.90 -13.07
C ASP A 173 -19.49 -25.60 -12.96
N HIS A 174 -19.15 -24.30 -13.02
CA HIS A 174 -17.77 -23.81 -13.04
C HIS A 174 -17.46 -22.88 -11.87
N TYR A 175 -16.24 -22.94 -11.41
CA TYR A 175 -15.67 -22.10 -10.35
C TYR A 175 -14.68 -21.08 -10.95
N PHE A 176 -14.60 -19.90 -10.34
CA PHE A 176 -13.65 -18.86 -10.67
C PHE A 176 -13.16 -18.18 -9.39
N VAL A 177 -11.89 -17.78 -9.37
CA VAL A 177 -11.30 -17.03 -8.27
C VAL A 177 -10.91 -15.64 -8.77
N ALA A 178 -11.50 -14.60 -8.18
CA ALA A 178 -11.20 -13.21 -8.45
C ALA A 178 -10.43 -12.59 -7.28
N ALA A 179 -9.32 -11.89 -7.56
CA ALA A 179 -8.53 -11.21 -6.54
C ALA A 179 -8.37 -9.70 -6.82
N THR A 180 -8.63 -9.23 -8.05
CA THR A 180 -8.62 -7.80 -8.34
C THR A 180 -9.97 -7.15 -8.01
N ALA A 181 -9.93 -5.91 -7.55
CA ALA A 181 -11.16 -5.17 -7.24
C ALA A 181 -12.10 -5.03 -8.46
N SER A 182 -11.53 -4.91 -9.68
CA SER A 182 -12.31 -4.86 -10.92
C SER A 182 -13.03 -6.18 -11.19
N ASP A 183 -12.31 -7.31 -11.20
CA ASP A 183 -12.92 -8.62 -11.47
C ASP A 183 -14.03 -8.93 -10.46
N ILE A 184 -13.80 -8.64 -9.15
CA ILE A 184 -14.79 -8.83 -8.10
C ILE A 184 -16.02 -7.94 -8.33
N SER A 185 -15.82 -6.65 -8.66
CA SER A 185 -16.91 -5.71 -8.92
C SER A 185 -17.75 -6.12 -10.14
N ASP A 186 -17.11 -6.56 -11.22
CA ASP A 186 -17.78 -6.97 -12.45
C ASP A 186 -18.64 -8.24 -12.23
N LEU A 187 -18.14 -9.19 -11.42
CA LEU A 187 -18.88 -10.39 -11.06
C LEU A 187 -20.05 -10.07 -10.11
N ASP A 188 -19.83 -9.24 -9.07
CA ASP A 188 -20.85 -8.86 -8.09
C ASP A 188 -21.97 -8.00 -8.72
N SER A 189 -21.65 -7.13 -9.68
CA SER A 189 -22.64 -6.28 -10.36
C SER A 189 -23.40 -7.00 -11.47
N GLY A 190 -23.02 -8.25 -11.80
CA GLY A 190 -23.65 -9.05 -12.84
C GLY A 190 -23.28 -8.65 -14.27
N VAL A 191 -22.18 -7.90 -14.49
CA VAL A 191 -21.59 -7.70 -15.82
C VAL A 191 -21.35 -9.04 -16.49
N HIS A 192 -20.90 -10.02 -15.70
CA HIS A 192 -20.81 -11.42 -16.11
C HIS A 192 -21.97 -12.18 -15.45
N ALA A 193 -23.10 -12.32 -16.18
CA ALA A 193 -24.31 -12.92 -15.65
C ALA A 193 -24.11 -14.39 -15.25
N GLY A 194 -24.78 -14.84 -14.19
CA GLY A 194 -24.81 -16.24 -13.74
C GLY A 194 -23.76 -16.60 -12.69
N TRP A 195 -22.78 -15.74 -12.44
CA TRP A 195 -21.80 -15.92 -11.35
C TRP A 195 -22.36 -15.43 -10.02
N ALA A 196 -22.10 -16.18 -8.96
CA ALA A 196 -22.45 -15.82 -7.59
C ALA A 196 -21.33 -16.21 -6.63
N ARG A 197 -21.13 -15.40 -5.58
CA ARG A 197 -20.16 -15.73 -4.52
C ARG A 197 -20.55 -17.03 -3.83
N THR A 198 -19.59 -17.89 -3.56
CA THR A 198 -19.81 -19.15 -2.83
C THR A 198 -19.71 -18.98 -1.31
N GLY A 199 -19.11 -17.87 -0.85
CA GLY A 199 -18.74 -17.65 0.52
C GLY A 199 -17.35 -18.21 0.89
N TYR A 200 -16.65 -18.88 -0.04
CA TYR A 200 -15.24 -19.25 0.12
C TYR A 200 -14.32 -18.15 -0.37
N GLU A 201 -13.28 -17.88 0.39
CA GLU A 201 -12.25 -16.90 0.07
C GLU A 201 -10.94 -17.29 0.77
N PHE A 202 -9.82 -16.76 0.28
CA PHE A 202 -8.53 -16.91 0.94
C PHE A 202 -7.64 -15.70 0.66
N GLN A 203 -6.65 -15.49 1.52
CA GLN A 203 -5.71 -14.39 1.36
C GLN A 203 -4.69 -14.68 0.26
N VAL A 204 -4.27 -13.65 -0.47
CA VAL A 204 -3.17 -13.68 -1.44
C VAL A 204 -2.37 -12.38 -1.33
N TRP A 205 -1.22 -12.28 -2.00
CA TRP A 205 -0.46 -11.04 -2.03
C TRP A 205 -0.72 -10.28 -3.35
N ASN A 206 -0.76 -8.94 -3.27
CA ASN A 206 -0.95 -8.08 -4.44
C ASN A 206 0.34 -7.82 -5.24
N GLY A 207 1.49 -8.29 -4.75
CA GLY A 207 2.80 -8.05 -5.36
C GLY A 207 3.86 -9.04 -4.90
N PRO A 208 5.05 -9.01 -5.53
CA PRO A 208 6.15 -9.86 -5.14
C PRO A 208 6.71 -9.47 -3.77
N GLY A 209 7.08 -10.46 -2.96
CA GLY A 209 7.72 -10.25 -1.67
C GLY A 209 8.22 -11.55 -1.06
N GLY A 210 9.42 -11.53 -0.43
CA GLY A 210 9.98 -12.73 0.19
C GLY A 210 10.10 -13.90 -0.78
N PHE A 211 9.41 -14.99 -0.47
CA PHE A 211 9.43 -16.25 -1.26
C PHE A 211 8.15 -16.44 -2.10
N THR A 212 7.41 -15.36 -2.39
CA THR A 212 6.20 -15.46 -3.19
C THR A 212 6.49 -15.65 -4.68
N GLN A 213 5.58 -16.36 -5.37
CA GLN A 213 5.60 -16.56 -6.82
C GLN A 213 4.36 -15.92 -7.45
N PRO A 214 4.48 -15.36 -8.65
CA PRO A 214 3.33 -14.89 -9.40
C PRO A 214 2.47 -16.07 -9.83
N VAL A 215 1.15 -15.87 -9.82
CA VAL A 215 0.16 -16.83 -10.32
C VAL A 215 -0.24 -16.43 -11.72
N CYS A 216 0.15 -17.22 -12.73
CA CYS A 216 -0.29 -17.02 -14.10
C CYS A 216 -1.78 -17.38 -14.26
N ARG A 217 -2.50 -16.62 -15.09
CA ARG A 217 -3.90 -16.88 -15.44
C ARG A 217 -4.06 -17.05 -16.94
N TYR A 218 -4.75 -18.11 -17.31
CA TYR A 218 -5.13 -18.41 -18.69
C TYR A 218 -6.64 -18.54 -18.80
N TYR A 219 -7.20 -17.95 -19.84
CA TYR A 219 -8.58 -18.21 -20.24
C TYR A 219 -8.67 -19.48 -21.06
N ILE A 220 -9.64 -20.34 -20.74
CA ILE A 220 -10.03 -21.53 -21.44
C ILE A 220 -11.24 -21.16 -22.33
N PRO A 221 -11.11 -21.07 -23.69
CA PRO A 221 -12.19 -20.61 -24.55
C PRO A 221 -13.44 -21.51 -24.52
N PRO A 222 -14.61 -21.04 -25.00
CA PRO A 222 -15.88 -21.76 -24.93
C PRO A 222 -15.85 -23.17 -25.53
N GLY A 223 -15.06 -23.46 -26.53
CA GLY A 223 -14.93 -24.80 -27.09
C GLY A 223 -14.26 -25.83 -26.17
N TYR A 224 -13.65 -25.36 -25.07
CA TYR A 224 -12.85 -26.17 -24.14
C TYR A 224 -13.28 -26.02 -22.68
N GLY A 225 -14.30 -25.18 -22.39
CA GLY A 225 -14.80 -25.06 -21.02
C GLY A 225 -15.32 -23.70 -20.63
N ASP A 226 -14.97 -22.62 -21.34
CA ASP A 226 -15.32 -21.24 -20.96
C ASP A 226 -15.00 -20.94 -19.49
N SER A 227 -13.74 -21.10 -19.13
CA SER A 227 -13.28 -21.03 -17.75
C SER A 227 -11.84 -20.53 -17.64
N HIS A 228 -11.21 -20.69 -16.48
CA HIS A 228 -9.84 -20.20 -16.26
C HIS A 228 -8.98 -21.26 -15.59
N PHE A 229 -7.69 -21.20 -15.94
CA PHE A 229 -6.63 -21.96 -15.30
C PHE A 229 -5.64 -21.03 -14.62
N PHE A 230 -5.31 -21.33 -13.36
CA PHE A 230 -4.31 -20.62 -12.57
C PHE A 230 -3.20 -21.57 -12.13
N SER A 231 -1.96 -21.09 -12.16
CA SER A 231 -0.84 -21.80 -11.56
C SER A 231 0.19 -20.83 -10.96
N ALA A 232 0.75 -21.22 -9.81
CA ALA A 232 1.92 -20.59 -9.21
C ALA A 232 3.23 -21.29 -9.63
N MET A 233 3.13 -22.46 -10.30
CA MET A 233 4.29 -23.24 -10.70
C MET A 233 4.93 -22.64 -11.96
N PRO A 234 6.19 -22.16 -11.90
CA PRO A 234 6.85 -21.54 -13.06
C PRO A 234 6.88 -22.43 -14.30
N ASP A 235 7.14 -23.73 -14.11
CA ASP A 235 7.21 -24.70 -15.21
C ASP A 235 5.84 -24.92 -15.87
N GLU A 236 4.75 -24.96 -15.09
CA GLU A 236 3.39 -25.06 -15.64
C GLU A 236 3.03 -23.80 -16.43
N CYS A 237 3.32 -22.61 -15.88
CA CYS A 237 3.10 -21.34 -16.58
C CYS A 237 3.90 -21.27 -17.90
N ALA A 238 5.14 -21.76 -17.89
CA ALA A 238 6.01 -21.73 -19.08
C ALA A 238 5.53 -22.66 -20.21
N ILE A 239 5.02 -23.85 -19.87
CA ILE A 239 4.67 -24.87 -20.87
C ILE A 239 3.17 -24.91 -21.20
N ALA A 240 2.31 -24.15 -20.50
CA ALA A 240 0.86 -24.19 -20.68
C ALA A 240 0.44 -23.99 -22.14
N LEU A 241 0.94 -22.97 -22.81
CA LEU A 241 0.63 -22.68 -24.23
C LEU A 241 1.24 -23.69 -25.20
N VAL A 242 2.31 -24.42 -24.80
CA VAL A 242 2.90 -25.46 -25.61
C VAL A 242 2.03 -26.72 -25.56
N LYS A 243 1.55 -27.10 -24.38
CA LYS A 243 0.68 -28.26 -24.17
C LYS A 243 -0.75 -28.03 -24.66
N PHE A 244 -1.23 -26.81 -24.48
CA PHE A 244 -2.61 -26.41 -24.75
C PHE A 244 -2.63 -25.13 -25.60
N PRO A 245 -2.34 -25.22 -26.91
CA PRO A 245 -2.19 -24.04 -27.78
C PRO A 245 -3.47 -23.18 -27.92
N TRP A 246 -4.59 -23.69 -27.49
CA TRP A 246 -5.88 -23.01 -27.49
C TRP A 246 -6.10 -22.11 -26.25
N LEU A 247 -5.25 -22.21 -25.22
CA LEU A 247 -5.31 -21.31 -24.07
C LEU A 247 -4.96 -19.88 -24.47
N ILE A 248 -5.60 -18.93 -23.85
CA ILE A 248 -5.31 -17.50 -24.00
C ILE A 248 -4.70 -16.99 -22.70
N LYS A 249 -3.43 -16.57 -22.75
CA LYS A 249 -2.78 -16.01 -21.58
C LYS A 249 -3.33 -14.63 -21.29
N GLU A 250 -3.89 -14.42 -20.10
CA GLU A 250 -4.41 -13.14 -19.67
C GLU A 250 -3.40 -12.33 -18.85
N THR A 251 -2.65 -13.00 -17.96
CA THR A 251 -1.62 -12.34 -17.16
C THR A 251 -0.56 -13.33 -16.66
N ASP A 252 0.65 -12.81 -16.41
CA ASP A 252 1.71 -13.54 -15.72
C ASP A 252 1.58 -13.49 -14.20
N ALA A 253 0.75 -12.57 -13.66
CA ALA A 253 0.62 -12.34 -12.23
C ALA A 253 -0.79 -11.84 -11.89
N ALA A 254 -1.75 -12.75 -11.76
CA ALA A 254 -3.09 -12.44 -11.26
C ALA A 254 -3.05 -12.04 -9.78
N PHE A 255 -2.19 -12.68 -9.03
CA PHE A 255 -1.83 -12.43 -7.64
C PHE A 255 -0.53 -13.19 -7.30
N TYR A 256 -0.09 -13.13 -6.05
CA TYR A 256 1.14 -13.82 -5.61
C TYR A 256 0.86 -14.71 -4.40
N VAL A 257 1.54 -15.87 -4.34
CA VAL A 257 1.42 -16.88 -3.28
C VAL A 257 2.76 -17.58 -3.03
N GLY A 258 2.87 -18.34 -1.95
CA GLY A 258 3.99 -19.26 -1.74
C GLY A 258 3.85 -20.55 -2.55
N LEU A 259 4.96 -21.27 -2.69
CA LEU A 259 4.96 -22.63 -3.26
C LEU A 259 5.00 -23.68 -2.15
N PRO A 260 4.29 -24.80 -2.31
CA PRO A 260 4.45 -25.95 -1.45
C PRO A 260 5.79 -26.65 -1.71
N ASP A 261 6.30 -27.34 -0.69
CA ASP A 261 7.39 -28.29 -0.88
C ASP A 261 6.97 -29.37 -1.87
N GLN A 262 7.79 -29.62 -2.87
CA GLN A 262 7.42 -30.50 -4.00
C GLN A 262 7.27 -31.98 -3.60
N VAL A 263 7.91 -32.41 -2.50
CA VAL A 263 7.85 -33.81 -2.06
C VAL A 263 6.73 -34.02 -1.06
N THR A 264 6.62 -33.13 -0.08
CA THR A 264 5.68 -33.27 1.04
C THR A 264 4.36 -32.54 0.84
N GLY A 265 4.31 -31.53 -0.04
CA GLY A 265 3.17 -30.63 -0.19
C GLY A 265 3.04 -29.61 0.95
N ALA A 266 4.03 -29.51 1.84
CA ALA A 266 3.96 -28.63 3.00
C ALA A 266 4.08 -27.16 2.61
N CYS A 267 3.25 -26.32 3.21
CA CYS A 267 3.37 -24.86 3.21
C CYS A 267 4.18 -24.40 4.43
N SER A 268 4.71 -23.17 4.37
CA SER A 268 5.35 -22.55 5.53
C SER A 268 4.34 -22.38 6.69
N SER A 269 4.84 -22.19 7.92
CA SER A 269 3.99 -22.05 9.11
C SER A 269 3.08 -20.82 9.07
N SER A 270 3.42 -19.80 8.28
CA SER A 270 2.64 -18.57 8.07
C SER A 270 1.62 -18.68 6.94
N GLU A 271 1.50 -19.84 6.31
CA GLU A 271 0.66 -20.08 5.14
C GLU A 271 -0.32 -21.22 5.37
N VAL A 272 -1.29 -21.34 4.48
CA VAL A 272 -2.26 -22.44 4.39
C VAL A 272 -2.26 -23.03 2.99
N PRO A 273 -2.47 -24.36 2.85
CA PRO A 273 -2.59 -25.02 1.56
C PRO A 273 -3.78 -24.50 0.76
N VAL A 274 -3.58 -24.26 -0.53
CA VAL A 274 -4.64 -24.11 -1.53
C VAL A 274 -4.64 -25.31 -2.42
N TYR A 275 -5.74 -26.01 -2.47
CA TYR A 275 -5.96 -27.20 -3.30
C TYR A 275 -6.52 -26.78 -4.66
N ARG A 276 -5.95 -27.33 -5.72
CA ARG A 276 -6.46 -27.22 -7.09
C ARG A 276 -7.16 -28.52 -7.46
N LEU A 277 -8.38 -28.41 -7.96
CA LEU A 277 -9.25 -29.56 -8.27
C LEU A 277 -9.81 -29.39 -9.68
N TRP A 278 -9.40 -30.28 -10.59
CA TRP A 278 -9.85 -30.32 -11.97
C TRP A 278 -11.11 -31.17 -12.10
N ASN A 279 -12.10 -30.68 -12.86
CA ASN A 279 -13.39 -31.39 -13.03
C ASN A 279 -13.31 -32.67 -13.90
N GLY A 280 -12.19 -32.94 -14.56
CA GLY A 280 -12.01 -34.15 -15.38
C GLY A 280 -12.87 -34.23 -16.64
N ARG A 281 -13.52 -33.12 -17.04
CA ARG A 281 -14.48 -33.06 -18.16
C ARG A 281 -13.89 -32.38 -19.39
N SER A 282 -14.57 -32.52 -20.55
CA SER A 282 -14.20 -31.78 -21.76
C SER A 282 -14.46 -30.27 -21.66
N ASP A 283 -15.42 -29.86 -20.84
CA ASP A 283 -15.68 -28.50 -20.42
C ASP A 283 -14.79 -28.15 -19.20
N SER A 284 -13.49 -28.07 -19.43
CA SER A 284 -12.47 -28.02 -18.39
C SER A 284 -12.65 -26.83 -17.44
N ASN A 285 -12.72 -27.11 -16.13
CA ASN A 285 -12.73 -26.11 -15.08
C ASN A 285 -11.90 -26.57 -13.87
N HIS A 286 -11.32 -25.61 -13.15
CA HIS A 286 -10.58 -25.86 -11.93
C HIS A 286 -11.19 -25.07 -10.77
N ARG A 287 -11.33 -25.72 -9.62
CA ARG A 287 -11.66 -25.09 -8.35
C ARG A 287 -10.41 -24.90 -7.49
N TYR A 288 -10.28 -23.75 -6.82
CA TYR A 288 -9.18 -23.42 -5.92
C TYR A 288 -9.75 -23.14 -4.53
N THR A 289 -9.33 -23.87 -3.50
CA THR A 289 -9.88 -23.71 -2.15
C THR A 289 -8.87 -24.06 -1.07
N THR A 290 -8.95 -23.37 0.07
CA THR A 290 -8.21 -23.74 1.30
C THR A 290 -9.00 -24.72 2.18
N SER A 291 -10.28 -24.98 1.86
CA SER A 291 -11.16 -25.85 2.64
C SER A 291 -10.92 -27.32 2.32
N THR A 292 -10.46 -28.07 3.31
CA THR A 292 -10.36 -29.54 3.23
C THR A 292 -11.71 -30.22 3.05
N ALA A 293 -12.78 -29.64 3.60
CA ALA A 293 -14.14 -30.14 3.42
C ALA A 293 -14.62 -29.96 1.99
N ALA A 294 -14.38 -28.78 1.40
CA ALA A 294 -14.69 -28.52 -0.01
C ALA A 294 -13.86 -29.46 -0.92
N LYS A 295 -12.56 -29.63 -0.67
CA LYS A 295 -11.71 -30.60 -1.37
C LYS A 295 -12.32 -32.01 -1.35
N ALA A 296 -12.69 -32.50 -0.18
CA ALA A 296 -13.26 -33.84 -0.04
C ALA A 296 -14.59 -33.98 -0.81
N GLN A 297 -15.47 -32.97 -0.77
CA GLN A 297 -16.71 -32.93 -1.55
C GLN A 297 -16.45 -32.99 -3.05
N MET A 298 -15.49 -32.23 -3.56
CA MET A 298 -15.14 -32.19 -4.99
C MET A 298 -14.58 -33.54 -5.44
N ILE A 299 -13.69 -34.15 -4.64
CA ILE A 299 -13.16 -35.50 -4.96
C ILE A 299 -14.30 -36.52 -5.01
N ALA A 300 -15.24 -36.49 -4.05
CA ALA A 300 -16.43 -37.35 -4.05
C ALA A 300 -17.33 -37.10 -5.27
N ALA A 301 -17.34 -35.89 -5.83
CA ALA A 301 -18.04 -35.53 -7.06
C ALA A 301 -17.25 -35.87 -8.35
N GLY A 302 -16.08 -36.50 -8.24
CA GLY A 302 -15.27 -36.96 -9.37
C GLY A 302 -14.18 -36.00 -9.85
N TYR A 303 -13.93 -34.90 -9.12
CA TYR A 303 -12.80 -34.03 -9.44
C TYR A 303 -11.47 -34.67 -9.10
N VAL A 304 -10.44 -34.33 -9.84
CA VAL A 304 -9.07 -34.79 -9.65
C VAL A 304 -8.28 -33.71 -8.93
N ALA A 305 -7.69 -34.06 -7.78
CA ALA A 305 -6.79 -33.14 -7.09
C ALA A 305 -5.43 -33.09 -7.80
N GLU A 306 -4.89 -31.88 -7.96
CA GLU A 306 -3.64 -31.62 -8.65
C GLU A 306 -2.70 -30.81 -7.75
N GLY A 307 -1.44 -31.23 -7.66
CA GLY A 307 -0.45 -30.55 -6.83
C GLY A 307 0.61 -31.49 -6.28
N TYR A 308 1.27 -31.06 -5.22
CA TYR A 308 2.42 -31.74 -4.62
C TYR A 308 2.07 -32.43 -3.30
N GLY A 309 2.87 -33.46 -2.99
CA GLY A 309 2.74 -34.26 -1.79
C GLY A 309 1.46 -35.11 -1.76
N PRO A 310 1.25 -35.87 -0.68
CA PRO A 310 0.08 -36.75 -0.53
C PRO A 310 -1.25 -35.98 -0.52
N ASP A 311 -1.23 -34.71 -0.12
CA ASP A 311 -2.41 -33.87 -0.08
C ASP A 311 -2.67 -33.08 -1.37
N GLN A 312 -1.83 -33.21 -2.39
CA GLN A 312 -1.98 -32.56 -3.69
C GLN A 312 -2.18 -31.04 -3.54
N VAL A 313 -1.21 -30.37 -2.90
CA VAL A 313 -1.25 -28.93 -2.65
C VAL A 313 -0.78 -28.18 -3.90
N GLY A 314 -1.61 -27.29 -4.45
CA GLY A 314 -1.32 -26.53 -5.65
C GLY A 314 -0.50 -25.26 -5.39
N MET A 315 -0.78 -24.55 -4.29
CA MET A 315 -0.08 -23.34 -3.87
C MET A 315 -0.28 -23.09 -2.37
N CYS A 316 0.43 -22.09 -1.80
CA CYS A 316 0.38 -21.75 -0.39
C CYS A 316 -0.08 -20.30 -0.21
N ALA A 317 -1.25 -20.09 0.38
CA ALA A 317 -1.82 -18.79 0.64
C ALA A 317 -1.38 -18.24 2.01
N PRO A 318 -1.15 -16.93 2.19
CA PRO A 318 -0.89 -16.36 3.52
C PRO A 318 -2.10 -16.53 4.45
N ARG A 319 -1.81 -16.69 5.75
CA ARG A 319 -2.84 -16.76 6.82
C ARG A 319 -3.49 -15.42 7.10
#